data_8c381ae414b5a11e35f57725cf7ebcbb
#
_entry.id   8c381ae414b5a11e35f57725cf7ebcbb
#
_cell.length_a   1.000
_cell.length_b   1.000
_cell.length_c   1.000
_cell.angle_alpha   90.00
_cell.angle_beta   90.00
_cell.angle_gamma   90.00
#
_symmetry.space_group_name_H-M   'P 1'
#
loop_
_entity.id
_entity.type
_entity.pdbx_description
1 polymer ?
#
loop_
_entity_poly.entity_id
_entity_poly.type
_entity_poly.pdbx_seq_one_letter_code
_entity_poly.pdbx_strand_id
1 'polypeptide(L)'
;MPSSDQITSVSVVAPVFNEETALPEFIRRTIAALESLSLPCELVLVDDGSRDSSPEIVRRAAREHPGVVRGVIFNRNYGQHMAVLCGLAEARGDLVIT
;
A
#
# COMPACT_ATOMS: atom_id res chain seq x y z
N MET A 1 -17.19 11.10 11.16
CA MET A 1 -17.08 9.89 10.33
C MET A 1 -18.10 9.95 9.22
N PRO A 2 -17.70 9.75 7.99
CA PRO A 2 -18.70 9.64 6.92
C PRO A 2 -19.49 8.35 7.08
N SER A 3 -20.75 8.38 6.68
CA SER A 3 -21.54 7.16 6.59
C SER A 3 -21.09 6.34 5.38
N SER A 4 -21.51 5.06 5.28
CA SER A 4 -21.06 4.19 4.20
C SER A 4 -21.44 4.72 2.81
N ASP A 5 -22.56 5.46 2.70
CA ASP A 5 -22.98 6.08 1.45
C ASP A 5 -22.18 7.36 1.12
N GLN A 6 -21.35 7.83 2.04
CA GLN A 6 -20.49 8.99 1.85
C GLN A 6 -19.03 8.63 1.61
N ILE A 7 -18.71 7.33 1.58
CA ILE A 7 -17.34 6.89 1.26
C ILE A 7 -17.12 7.08 -0.23
N THR A 8 -16.15 7.91 -0.58
CA THR A 8 -15.84 8.24 -1.97
C THR A 8 -14.47 7.73 -2.42
N SER A 9 -13.65 7.22 -1.51
CA SER A 9 -12.33 6.70 -1.86
C SER A 9 -11.84 5.72 -0.81
N VAL A 10 -10.94 4.82 -1.20
CA VAL A 10 -10.41 3.76 -0.35
C VAL A 10 -8.89 3.73 -0.44
N SER A 11 -8.23 3.62 0.70
CA SER A 11 -6.79 3.37 0.77
C SER A 11 -6.54 2.03 1.46
N VAL A 12 -5.69 1.19 0.87
CA VAL A 12 -5.17 -0.01 1.51
C VAL A 12 -3.72 0.28 1.90
N VAL A 13 -3.38 0.07 3.15
CA VAL A 13 -2.03 0.26 3.67
C VAL A 13 -1.44 -1.11 4.00
N ALA A 14 -0.30 -1.43 3.41
CA ALA A 14 0.34 -2.72 3.62
C ALA A 14 1.81 -2.53 4.01
N PRO A 15 2.20 -2.95 5.21
CA PRO A 15 3.60 -2.99 5.58
C PRO A 15 4.28 -4.18 4.88
N VAL A 16 5.51 -3.99 4.45
CA VAL A 16 6.28 -4.99 3.71
C VAL A 16 7.62 -5.18 4.41
N PHE A 17 7.98 -6.43 4.71
CA PHE A 17 9.30 -6.74 5.24
C PHE A 17 9.75 -8.11 4.77
N ASN A 18 10.78 -8.13 3.90
CA ASN A 18 11.35 -9.36 3.35
C ASN A 18 10.28 -10.30 2.76
N GLU A 19 9.47 -9.75 1.87
CA GLU A 19 8.33 -10.46 1.26
C GLU A 19 8.48 -10.60 -0.25
N GLU A 20 9.71 -10.67 -0.78
CA GLU A 20 9.94 -10.64 -2.22
C GLU A 20 9.19 -11.73 -2.98
N THR A 21 8.98 -12.90 -2.35
CA THR A 21 8.29 -14.02 -3.00
C THR A 21 6.78 -13.78 -3.12
N ALA A 22 6.15 -13.31 -2.04
CA ALA A 22 4.70 -13.14 -1.99
C ALA A 22 4.23 -11.79 -2.51
N LEU A 23 5.10 -10.78 -2.51
CA LEU A 23 4.71 -9.41 -2.77
C LEU A 23 4.13 -9.16 -4.17
N PRO A 24 4.71 -9.69 -5.26
CA PRO A 24 4.14 -9.44 -6.58
C PRO A 24 2.70 -9.91 -6.72
N GLU A 25 2.38 -11.10 -6.21
CA GLU A 25 1.02 -11.64 -6.27
C GLU A 25 0.07 -10.85 -5.38
N PHE A 26 0.53 -10.43 -4.20
CA PHE A 26 -0.26 -9.59 -3.33
C PHE A 26 -0.64 -8.28 -4.02
N ILE A 27 0.31 -7.62 -4.66
CA ILE A 27 0.08 -6.37 -5.38
C ILE A 27 -0.92 -6.58 -6.50
N ARG A 28 -0.72 -7.61 -7.31
CA ARG A 28 -1.59 -7.92 -8.44
C ARG A 28 -3.04 -8.14 -7.98
N ARG A 29 -3.22 -8.96 -6.95
CA ARG A 29 -4.55 -9.27 -6.42
C ARG A 29 -5.21 -8.05 -5.80
N THR A 30 -4.44 -7.25 -5.08
CA THR A 30 -4.97 -6.07 -4.42
C THR A 30 -5.43 -5.03 -5.45
N ILE A 31 -4.63 -4.77 -6.47
CA ILE A 31 -5.02 -3.84 -7.53
C ILE A 31 -6.28 -4.33 -8.24
N ALA A 32 -6.36 -5.62 -8.55
CA ALA A 32 -7.55 -6.17 -9.21
C ALA A 32 -8.81 -6.00 -8.34
N ALA A 33 -8.68 -6.25 -7.03
CA ALA A 33 -9.80 -6.07 -6.11
C ALA A 33 -10.22 -4.60 -6.02
N LEU A 34 -9.26 -3.67 -5.96
CA LEU A 34 -9.54 -2.25 -5.89
C LEU A 34 -10.22 -1.74 -7.17
N GLU A 35 -9.78 -2.22 -8.32
CA GLU A 35 -10.38 -1.84 -9.60
C GLU A 35 -11.85 -2.25 -9.69
N SER A 36 -12.26 -3.30 -8.97
CA SER A 36 -13.65 -3.75 -8.97
C SER A 36 -14.60 -2.89 -8.15
N LEU A 37 -14.09 -1.95 -7.37
CA LEU A 37 -14.91 -1.18 -6.43
C LEU A 37 -15.61 0.03 -7.03
N SER A 38 -15.29 0.44 -8.23
CA SER A 38 -15.88 1.64 -8.87
C SER A 38 -15.71 2.91 -8.04
N LEU A 39 -14.65 2.96 -7.24
CA LEU A 39 -14.28 4.11 -6.41
C LEU A 39 -12.81 4.42 -6.65
N PRO A 40 -12.39 5.68 -6.51
CA PRO A 40 -10.97 5.98 -6.46
C PRO A 40 -10.31 5.20 -5.34
N CYS A 41 -9.23 4.49 -5.64
CA CYS A 41 -8.54 3.62 -4.70
C CYS A 41 -7.04 3.77 -4.82
N GLU A 42 -6.34 3.54 -3.74
CA GLU A 42 -4.88 3.50 -3.73
C GLU A 42 -4.38 2.35 -2.86
N LEU A 43 -3.19 1.87 -3.19
CA LEU A 43 -2.44 0.93 -2.38
C LEU A 43 -1.17 1.64 -1.90
N VAL A 44 -1.02 1.78 -0.59
CA VAL A 44 0.18 2.36 0.01
C VAL A 44 1.02 1.24 0.57
N LEU A 45 2.17 1.00 -0.05
CA LEU A 45 3.12 -0.02 0.37
C LEU A 45 4.24 0.66 1.16
N VAL A 46 4.46 0.21 2.39
CA VAL A 46 5.54 0.76 3.23
C VAL A 46 6.55 -0.35 3.47
N ASP A 47 7.71 -0.25 2.82
CA ASP A 47 8.79 -1.20 3.01
C ASP A 47 9.55 -0.85 4.28
N ASP A 48 9.57 -1.76 5.23
CA ASP A 48 10.13 -1.57 6.55
C ASP A 48 11.60 -2.00 6.59
N GLY A 49 12.40 -1.50 5.64
CA GLY A 49 13.82 -1.76 5.62
C GLY A 49 14.20 -3.17 5.21
N SER A 50 13.50 -3.74 4.22
CA SER A 50 13.80 -5.10 3.72
C SER A 50 15.22 -5.20 3.18
N ARG A 51 15.81 -6.37 3.33
CA ARG A 51 17.15 -6.69 2.81
C ARG A 51 17.11 -7.47 1.51
N ASP A 52 15.94 -7.96 1.13
CA ASP A 52 15.73 -8.68 -0.13
C ASP A 52 15.33 -7.74 -1.25
N SER A 53 14.69 -8.25 -2.30
CA SER A 53 14.26 -7.46 -3.45
C SER A 53 12.93 -6.75 -3.24
N SER A 54 12.34 -6.81 -2.03
CA SER A 54 11.06 -6.15 -1.76
C SER A 54 11.06 -4.66 -2.09
N PRO A 55 12.09 -3.86 -1.73
CA PRO A 55 12.09 -2.42 -2.08
C PRO A 55 12.01 -2.18 -3.57
N GLU A 56 12.70 -2.97 -4.38
CA GLU A 56 12.65 -2.83 -5.84
C GLU A 56 11.27 -3.16 -6.39
N ILE A 57 10.62 -4.18 -5.83
CA ILE A 57 9.27 -4.55 -6.22
C ILE A 57 8.30 -3.40 -5.91
N VAL A 58 8.43 -2.78 -4.73
CA VAL A 58 7.63 -1.61 -4.35
C VAL A 58 7.83 -0.46 -5.34
N ARG A 59 9.09 -0.14 -5.64
CA ARG A 59 9.41 0.94 -6.58
C ARG A 59 8.82 0.68 -7.95
N ARG A 60 8.95 -0.54 -8.45
CA ARG A 60 8.42 -0.91 -9.75
C ARG A 60 6.89 -0.78 -9.78
N ALA A 61 6.22 -1.27 -8.75
CA ALA A 61 4.76 -1.18 -8.67
C ALA A 61 4.30 0.28 -8.71
N ALA A 62 4.97 1.16 -7.99
CA ALA A 62 4.63 2.58 -7.99
C ALA A 62 4.83 3.22 -9.37
N ARG A 63 5.88 2.81 -10.09
CA ARG A 63 6.13 3.32 -11.44
C ARG A 63 5.13 2.78 -12.46
N GLU A 64 4.75 1.51 -12.34
CA GLU A 64 3.83 0.86 -13.27
C GLU A 64 2.38 1.23 -13.06
N HIS A 65 2.03 1.66 -11.84
CA HIS A 65 0.66 2.00 -11.48
C HIS A 65 0.59 3.40 -10.84
N PRO A 66 0.97 4.45 -11.58
CA PRO A 66 0.94 5.80 -11.03
C PRO A 66 -0.50 6.20 -10.68
N GLY A 67 -0.66 6.85 -9.54
CA GLY A 67 -1.98 7.23 -9.06
C GLY A 67 -2.73 6.12 -8.34
N VAL A 68 -2.26 4.88 -8.42
CA VAL A 68 -2.87 3.73 -7.73
C VAL A 68 -1.96 3.20 -6.64
N VAL A 69 -0.68 3.00 -6.95
CA VAL A 69 0.30 2.49 -5.97
C VAL A 69 1.22 3.60 -5.54
N ARG A 70 1.37 3.74 -4.23
CA ARG A 70 2.34 4.64 -3.62
C ARG A 70 3.27 3.82 -2.75
N GLY A 71 4.55 4.11 -2.84
CA GLY A 71 5.56 3.38 -2.09
C GLY A 71 6.33 4.30 -1.15
N VAL A 72 6.58 3.81 0.05
CA VAL A 72 7.49 4.43 1.02
C VAL A 72 8.52 3.37 1.38
N ILE A 73 9.79 3.74 1.38
CA ILE A 73 10.86 2.79 1.68
C ILE A 73 11.68 3.35 2.84
N PHE A 74 11.67 2.62 3.94
CA PHE A 74 12.48 2.99 5.10
C PHE A 74 13.95 2.64 4.86
N ASN A 75 14.85 3.42 5.42
CA ASN A 75 16.26 3.18 5.30
C ASN A 75 16.75 2.02 6.17
N ARG A 76 15.90 1.55 7.10
CA ARG A 76 16.20 0.39 7.95
C ARG A 76 14.89 -0.09 8.57
N ASN A 77 14.95 -1.22 9.27
CA ASN A 77 13.78 -1.77 9.95
C ASN A 77 13.45 -0.94 11.20
N TYR A 78 12.23 -0.43 11.25
CA TYR A 78 11.70 0.32 12.40
C TYR A 78 10.56 -0.42 13.10
N GLY A 79 10.10 -1.52 12.51
CA GLY A 79 9.01 -2.31 13.05
C GLY A 79 7.70 -2.12 12.31
N GLN A 80 6.87 -3.16 12.35
CA GLN A 80 5.60 -3.19 11.62
C GLN A 80 4.66 -2.06 12.06
N HIS A 81 4.64 -1.73 13.35
CA HIS A 81 3.78 -0.65 13.85
C HIS A 81 4.14 0.69 13.23
N MET A 82 5.44 0.96 13.10
CA MET A 82 5.88 2.22 12.48
C MET A 82 5.52 2.26 11.00
N ALA A 83 5.64 1.12 10.31
CA ALA A 83 5.28 1.03 8.90
C ALA A 83 3.78 1.29 8.71
N VAL A 84 2.94 0.72 9.56
CA VAL A 84 1.49 0.96 9.51
C VAL A 84 1.17 2.43 9.79
N LEU A 85 1.78 3.01 10.82
CA LEU A 85 1.56 4.42 11.15
C LEU A 85 1.97 5.34 10.01
N CYS A 86 3.11 5.06 9.39
CA CYS A 86 3.56 5.83 8.23
C CYS A 86 2.56 5.72 7.08
N GLY A 87 2.10 4.51 6.79
CA GLY A 87 1.11 4.28 5.74
C GLY A 87 -0.20 5.00 6.01
N LEU A 88 -0.66 5.00 7.26
CA LEU A 88 -1.87 5.71 7.64
C LEU A 88 -1.72 7.22 7.44
N ALA A 89 -0.53 7.77 7.77
CA ALA A 89 -0.25 9.19 7.55
C ALA A 89 -0.25 9.55 6.07
N GLU A 90 0.18 8.61 5.20
CA GLU A 90 0.23 8.82 3.76
C GLU A 90 -1.12 8.60 3.07
N ALA A 91 -2.02 7.84 3.67
CA ALA A 91 -3.28 7.45 3.06
C ALA A 91 -4.20 8.66 2.84
N ARG A 92 -4.82 8.73 1.67
CA ARG A 92 -5.69 9.84 1.26
C ARG A 92 -7.16 9.46 1.17
N GLY A 93 -7.48 8.19 1.27
CA GLY A 93 -8.85 7.72 1.14
C GLY A 93 -9.72 8.02 2.35
N ASP A 94 -11.03 8.11 2.13
CA ASP A 94 -12.00 8.28 3.21
C ASP A 94 -12.06 7.04 4.10
N LEU A 95 -11.89 5.87 3.50
CA LEU A 95 -11.80 4.60 4.21
C LEU A 95 -10.39 4.06 4.07
N VAL A 96 -9.76 3.70 5.19
CA VAL A 96 -8.42 3.14 5.19
C VAL A 96 -8.47 1.72 5.74
N ILE A 97 -7.93 0.78 4.98
CA ILE A 97 -7.85 -0.64 5.33
C ILE A 97 -6.37 -0.99 5.49
N THR A 98 -6.04 -1.63 6.60
CA THR A 98 -4.65 -2.07 6.85
C THR A 98 -4.54 -3.58 6.82
#